data_34afc44c721e3a3f08938519bdffe4fc
#
_entry.id   34afc44c721e3a3f08938519bdffe4fc
#
_cell.length_a   1.000
_cell.length_b   1.000
_cell.length_c   1.000
_cell.angle_alpha   90.00
_cell.angle_beta   90.00
_cell.angle_gamma   90.00
#
_symmetry.space_group_name_H-M   'P 1'
#
loop_
_entity.id
_entity.type
_entity.pdbx_description
1 polymer ?
#
loop_
_entity_poly.entity_id
_entity_poly.type
_entity_poly.pdbx_seq_one_letter_code
_entity_poly.pdbx_strand_id
1 'polypeptide(L)'
;ILAAVGVVAYNGYTSSAKKNVVKSRYKEVIKFTKLGITKCDIGDEFKLKQSTSLTSWVWRTNQCSKVSNPTSQNLDELVSYIGGHFQAERLYNPFKNFHPEYGVVGGTNSSSCNKGEVCLHFETSPVSIVVSAKVDDDELLINKILLE
;
A
#
# COMPACT_ATOMS: atom_id res chain seq x y z
N ILE A 1 32.18 -22.70 -16.90
CA ILE A 1 31.84 -22.97 -15.48
C ILE A 1 31.66 -21.64 -14.71
N LEU A 2 32.53 -20.62 -14.85
CA LEU A 2 32.43 -19.33 -14.15
C LEU A 2 31.16 -18.54 -14.51
N ALA A 3 30.68 -18.60 -15.75
CA ALA A 3 29.47 -17.90 -16.19
C ALA A 3 28.19 -18.42 -15.50
N ALA A 4 28.09 -19.73 -15.24
CA ALA A 4 26.91 -20.31 -14.59
C ALA A 4 26.78 -19.89 -13.12
N VAL A 5 27.88 -19.76 -12.40
CA VAL A 5 27.89 -19.29 -10.99
C VAL A 5 27.47 -17.83 -10.90
N GLY A 6 27.93 -16.99 -11.83
CA GLY A 6 27.57 -15.57 -11.88
C GLY A 6 26.06 -15.32 -12.09
N VAL A 7 25.41 -16.11 -12.94
CA VAL A 7 23.97 -15.98 -13.23
C VAL A 7 23.11 -16.33 -12.00
N VAL A 8 23.45 -17.38 -11.27
CA VAL A 8 22.73 -17.81 -10.07
C VAL A 8 22.86 -16.76 -8.95
N ALA A 9 24.07 -16.24 -8.73
CA ALA A 9 24.33 -15.20 -7.74
C ALA A 9 23.58 -13.89 -8.09
N TYR A 10 23.56 -13.49 -9.35
CA TYR A 10 22.86 -12.30 -9.83
C TYR A 10 21.32 -12.42 -9.64
N ASN A 11 20.74 -13.55 -9.97
CA ASN A 11 19.32 -13.81 -9.79
C ASN A 11 18.91 -13.79 -8.30
N GLY A 12 19.72 -14.36 -7.43
CA GLY A 12 19.51 -14.31 -5.97
C GLY A 12 19.56 -12.89 -5.43
N TYR A 13 20.52 -12.10 -5.87
CA TYR A 13 20.66 -10.69 -5.48
C TYR A 13 19.46 -9.85 -5.93
N THR A 14 19.04 -9.98 -7.19
CA THR A 14 17.90 -9.21 -7.73
C THR A 14 16.58 -9.59 -7.04
N SER A 15 16.37 -10.86 -6.71
CA SER A 15 15.20 -11.32 -5.95
C SER A 15 15.19 -10.70 -4.54
N SER A 16 16.31 -10.73 -3.82
CA SER A 16 16.44 -10.13 -2.49
C SER A 16 16.19 -8.62 -2.53
N ALA A 17 16.72 -7.92 -3.52
CA ALA A 17 16.51 -6.48 -3.71
C ALA A 17 15.01 -6.16 -3.92
N LYS A 18 14.31 -6.92 -4.75
CA LYS A 18 12.86 -6.77 -4.97
C LYS A 18 12.06 -6.98 -3.69
N LYS A 19 12.36 -8.02 -2.90
CA LYS A 19 11.73 -8.26 -1.60
C LYS A 19 11.94 -7.09 -0.62
N ASN A 20 13.14 -6.53 -0.58
CA ASN A 20 13.45 -5.38 0.28
C ASN A 20 12.66 -4.13 -0.13
N VAL A 21 12.44 -3.91 -1.43
CA VAL A 21 11.58 -2.82 -1.94
C VAL A 21 10.16 -2.99 -1.42
N VAL A 22 9.57 -4.19 -1.48
CA VAL A 22 8.21 -4.45 -0.97
C VAL A 22 8.14 -4.20 0.54
N LYS A 23 9.11 -4.71 1.31
CA LYS A 23 9.18 -4.49 2.77
C LYS A 23 9.32 -3.01 3.14
N SER A 24 10.09 -2.25 2.39
CA SER A 24 10.23 -0.80 2.57
C SER A 24 8.91 -0.07 2.34
N ARG A 25 8.23 -0.38 1.23
CA ARG A 25 6.91 0.20 0.91
C ARG A 25 5.84 -0.15 1.94
N TYR A 26 5.82 -1.39 2.40
CA TYR A 26 4.93 -1.82 3.47
C TYR A 26 5.07 -0.94 4.72
N LYS A 27 6.31 -0.68 5.16
CA LYS A 27 6.59 0.22 6.29
C LYS A 27 6.17 1.66 6.01
N GLU A 28 6.41 2.13 4.80
CA GLU A 28 6.04 3.48 4.35
C GLU A 28 4.51 3.66 4.36
N VAL A 29 3.75 2.72 3.80
CA VAL A 29 2.28 2.75 3.80
C VAL A 29 1.73 2.76 5.22
N ILE A 30 2.24 1.92 6.13
CA ILE A 30 1.83 1.92 7.53
C ILE A 30 2.10 3.28 8.19
N LYS A 31 3.33 3.80 8.02
CA LYS A 31 3.72 5.09 8.59
C LYS A 31 2.86 6.23 8.07
N PHE A 32 2.62 6.27 6.76
CA PHE A 32 1.79 7.26 6.10
C PHE A 32 0.35 7.22 6.60
N THR A 33 -0.25 6.02 6.67
CA THR A 33 -1.62 5.83 7.14
C THR A 33 -1.79 6.25 8.59
N LYS A 34 -0.87 5.82 9.48
CA LYS A 34 -0.87 6.24 10.89
C LYS A 34 -0.74 7.75 11.04
N LEU A 35 0.18 8.37 10.30
CA LEU A 35 0.35 9.82 10.33
C LEU A 35 -0.91 10.55 9.86
N GLY A 36 -1.58 10.05 8.82
CA GLY A 36 -2.84 10.61 8.33
C GLY A 36 -3.95 10.56 9.38
N ILE A 37 -4.10 9.43 10.08
CA ILE A 37 -5.07 9.28 11.18
C ILE A 37 -4.73 10.25 12.31
N THR A 38 -3.47 10.26 12.79
CA THR A 38 -3.04 11.20 13.85
C THR A 38 -3.28 12.67 13.48
N LYS A 39 -3.10 13.04 12.21
CA LYS A 39 -3.46 14.39 11.74
C LYS A 39 -4.94 14.69 11.96
N CYS A 40 -5.81 13.75 11.65
CA CYS A 40 -7.24 13.92 11.90
C CYS A 40 -7.57 14.09 13.38
N ASP A 41 -6.89 13.36 14.27
CA ASP A 41 -7.11 13.42 15.73
C ASP A 41 -6.74 14.78 16.30
N ILE A 42 -5.74 15.46 15.73
CA ILE A 42 -5.32 16.81 16.15
C ILE A 42 -6.00 17.94 15.38
N GLY A 43 -6.99 17.63 14.53
CA GLY A 43 -7.73 18.62 13.75
C GLY A 43 -7.00 19.15 12.51
N ASP A 44 -5.92 18.51 12.07
CA ASP A 44 -5.23 18.81 10.82
C ASP A 44 -5.85 18.06 9.64
N GLU A 45 -5.48 18.39 8.41
CA GLU A 45 -6.01 17.75 7.21
C GLU A 45 -5.21 16.51 6.78
N PHE A 46 -5.91 15.41 6.50
CA PHE A 46 -5.37 14.27 5.80
C PHE A 46 -5.67 14.42 4.29
N LYS A 47 -4.65 14.81 3.52
CA LYS A 47 -4.75 15.02 2.08
C LYS A 47 -4.20 13.82 1.32
N LEU A 48 -4.95 13.34 0.34
CA LEU A 48 -4.58 12.22 -0.52
C LEU A 48 -4.53 12.67 -1.98
N LYS A 49 -3.47 12.25 -2.68
CA LYS A 49 -3.28 12.52 -4.11
C LYS A 49 -3.99 11.45 -4.91
N GLN A 50 -4.75 11.83 -5.89
CA GLN A 50 -5.47 10.91 -6.78
C GLN A 50 -5.11 11.20 -8.23
N SER A 51 -4.79 10.17 -8.99
CA SER A 51 -4.63 10.29 -10.43
C SER A 51 -5.99 10.47 -11.10
N THR A 52 -6.13 11.47 -11.95
CA THR A 52 -7.30 11.68 -12.81
C THR A 52 -7.02 11.29 -14.25
N SER A 53 -5.74 11.22 -14.62
CA SER A 53 -5.25 10.73 -15.91
C SER A 53 -3.77 10.34 -15.77
N LEU A 54 -3.15 9.84 -16.84
CA LEU A 54 -1.71 9.48 -16.85
C LEU A 54 -0.77 10.64 -16.46
N THR A 55 -1.23 11.88 -16.59
CA THR A 55 -0.39 13.08 -16.36
C THR A 55 -0.97 14.07 -15.38
N SER A 56 -2.19 13.85 -14.89
CA SER A 56 -2.87 14.78 -13.99
C SER A 56 -3.37 14.09 -12.73
N TRP A 57 -3.38 14.85 -11.65
CA TRP A 57 -3.84 14.42 -10.34
C TRP A 57 -4.56 15.56 -9.61
N VAL A 58 -5.41 15.18 -8.66
CA VAL A 58 -6.11 16.10 -7.77
C VAL A 58 -5.81 15.74 -6.32
N TRP A 59 -5.84 16.72 -5.44
CA TRP A 59 -5.81 16.49 -4.00
C TRP A 59 -7.22 16.23 -3.49
N ARG A 60 -7.42 15.08 -2.85
CA ARG A 60 -8.61 14.77 -2.09
C ARG A 60 -8.40 15.26 -0.66
N THR A 61 -9.19 16.25 -0.28
CA THR A 61 -9.27 16.78 1.08
C THR A 61 -10.39 16.09 1.85
N ASN A 62 -10.60 16.47 3.11
CA ASN A 62 -11.72 15.99 3.91
C ASN A 62 -11.72 14.48 4.23
N GLN A 63 -10.54 13.82 4.22
CA GLN A 63 -10.45 12.41 4.54
C GLN A 63 -10.70 12.14 6.04
N CYS A 64 -10.48 13.13 6.88
CA CYS A 64 -10.72 13.01 8.33
C CYS A 64 -12.19 12.75 8.67
N SER A 65 -13.14 13.21 7.87
CA SER A 65 -14.56 12.86 8.07
C SER A 65 -14.84 11.36 7.95
N LYS A 66 -14.02 10.63 7.17
CA LYS A 66 -14.11 9.17 7.01
C LYS A 66 -13.47 8.43 8.20
N VAL A 67 -12.42 8.99 8.78
CA VAL A 67 -11.78 8.49 10.00
C VAL A 67 -12.70 8.67 11.20
N SER A 68 -13.28 9.87 11.36
CA SER A 68 -14.19 10.20 12.50
C SER A 68 -15.55 9.54 12.41
N ASN A 69 -15.98 9.11 11.22
CA ASN A 69 -17.24 8.37 11.02
C ASN A 69 -16.97 7.11 10.20
N PRO A 70 -16.43 6.05 10.82
CA PRO A 70 -15.91 4.88 10.14
C PRO A 70 -17.00 3.89 9.72
N THR A 71 -17.91 4.30 8.84
CA THR A 71 -18.85 3.37 8.18
C THR A 71 -18.09 2.50 7.18
N SER A 72 -18.63 1.32 6.83
CA SER A 72 -18.01 0.44 5.83
C SER A 72 -17.74 1.15 4.51
N GLN A 73 -18.66 2.01 4.05
CA GLN A 73 -18.49 2.79 2.84
C GLN A 73 -17.34 3.81 2.97
N ASN A 74 -17.31 4.56 4.08
CA ASN A 74 -16.25 5.54 4.33
C ASN A 74 -14.87 4.90 4.42
N LEU A 75 -14.78 3.72 5.03
CA LEU A 75 -13.53 2.98 5.15
C LEU A 75 -13.08 2.40 3.81
N ASP A 76 -13.99 1.88 3.00
CA ASP A 76 -13.68 1.39 1.65
C ASP A 76 -13.13 2.51 0.76
N GLU A 77 -13.80 3.67 0.77
CA GLU A 77 -13.31 4.84 0.07
C GLU A 77 -11.95 5.32 0.60
N LEU A 78 -11.75 5.33 1.93
CA LEU A 78 -10.50 5.77 2.54
C LEU A 78 -9.32 4.87 2.13
N VAL A 79 -9.46 3.54 2.23
CA VAL A 79 -8.41 2.60 1.84
C VAL A 79 -8.14 2.65 0.33
N SER A 80 -9.18 2.83 -0.48
CA SER A 80 -9.05 3.02 -1.93
C SER A 80 -8.29 4.31 -2.26
N TYR A 81 -8.56 5.41 -1.55
CA TYR A 81 -7.86 6.68 -1.74
C TYR A 81 -6.42 6.64 -1.25
N ILE A 82 -6.12 5.92 -0.16
CA ILE A 82 -4.74 5.69 0.29
C ILE A 82 -3.97 4.91 -0.79
N GLY A 83 -4.54 3.82 -1.31
CA GLY A 83 -3.96 3.07 -2.42
C GLY A 83 -3.72 3.95 -3.65
N GLY A 84 -4.71 4.74 -4.04
CA GLY A 84 -4.61 5.68 -5.16
C GLY A 84 -3.55 6.76 -4.98
N HIS A 85 -3.27 7.19 -3.74
CA HIS A 85 -2.17 8.11 -3.44
C HIS A 85 -0.82 7.53 -3.84
N PHE A 86 -0.54 6.31 -3.42
CA PHE A 86 0.71 5.63 -3.77
C PHE A 86 0.81 5.24 -5.25
N GLN A 87 -0.33 5.00 -5.91
CA GLN A 87 -0.38 4.83 -7.37
C GLN A 87 -0.01 6.12 -8.10
N ALA A 88 -0.49 7.27 -7.61
CA ALA A 88 -0.13 8.59 -8.14
C ALA A 88 1.37 8.91 -7.97
N GLU A 89 2.03 8.34 -6.97
CA GLU A 89 3.49 8.40 -6.77
C GLU A 89 4.26 7.36 -7.64
N ARG A 90 3.55 6.62 -8.49
CA ARG A 90 4.11 5.64 -9.44
C ARG A 90 4.93 4.53 -8.78
N LEU A 91 4.48 4.05 -7.64
CA LEU A 91 5.10 2.90 -6.98
C LEU A 91 4.63 1.59 -7.65
N TYR A 92 5.41 1.12 -8.61
CA TYR A 92 5.10 -0.08 -9.38
C TYR A 92 5.56 -1.36 -8.70
N ASN A 93 4.85 -2.46 -8.96
CA ASN A 93 5.22 -3.78 -8.45
C ASN A 93 6.62 -4.20 -8.97
N PRO A 94 7.61 -4.43 -8.10
CA PRO A 94 8.99 -4.74 -8.52
C PRO A 94 9.14 -6.12 -9.17
N PHE A 95 8.15 -7.01 -9.04
CA PHE A 95 8.16 -8.35 -9.63
C PHE A 95 7.50 -8.42 -11.02
N LYS A 96 6.84 -7.33 -11.44
CA LYS A 96 6.18 -7.26 -12.75
C LYS A 96 7.02 -6.47 -13.74
N ASN A 97 7.12 -6.97 -14.96
CA ASN A 97 7.95 -6.38 -16.01
C ASN A 97 7.19 -5.39 -16.90
N PHE A 98 5.85 -5.35 -16.80
CA PHE A 98 5.00 -4.52 -17.64
C PHE A 98 4.19 -3.52 -16.81
N HIS A 99 4.17 -2.28 -17.26
CA HIS A 99 3.32 -1.21 -16.83
C HIS A 99 1.85 -1.44 -17.23
N PRO A 100 0.86 -1.14 -16.38
CA PRO A 100 0.94 -0.43 -15.11
C PRO A 100 0.44 -1.29 -13.93
N GLU A 101 1.20 -2.30 -13.49
CA GLU A 101 0.82 -2.98 -12.26
C GLU A 101 1.34 -2.21 -11.04
N TYR A 102 0.42 -1.75 -10.22
CA TYR A 102 0.73 -0.95 -9.05
C TYR A 102 1.30 -1.80 -7.92
N GLY A 103 2.24 -1.22 -7.18
CA GLY A 103 2.85 -1.87 -6.02
C GLY A 103 2.06 -1.62 -4.73
N VAL A 104 1.05 -0.72 -4.74
CA VAL A 104 0.15 -0.47 -3.61
C VAL A 104 -1.29 -0.44 -4.12
N VAL A 105 -2.17 -1.21 -3.50
CA VAL A 105 -3.56 -1.41 -3.93
C VAL A 105 -4.50 -1.20 -2.74
N GLY A 106 -5.48 -0.31 -2.89
CA GLY A 106 -6.54 -0.10 -1.91
C GLY A 106 -7.79 -0.92 -2.22
N GLY A 107 -8.55 -1.30 -1.20
CA GLY A 107 -9.76 -2.09 -1.33
C GLY A 107 -9.52 -3.61 -1.55
N THR A 108 -8.27 -4.07 -1.43
CA THR A 108 -7.90 -5.47 -1.65
C THR A 108 -7.48 -6.12 -0.34
N ASN A 109 -8.16 -7.19 0.05
CA ASN A 109 -7.84 -7.94 1.26
C ASN A 109 -6.51 -8.72 1.14
N SER A 110 -5.97 -9.15 2.28
CA SER A 110 -4.67 -9.83 2.34
C SER A 110 -4.61 -11.15 1.55
N SER A 111 -5.73 -11.87 1.43
CA SER A 111 -5.80 -13.13 0.68
C SER A 111 -5.74 -12.95 -0.84
N SER A 112 -6.12 -11.76 -1.34
CA SER A 112 -6.10 -11.40 -2.76
C SER A 112 -4.88 -10.56 -3.15
N CYS A 113 -3.97 -10.32 -2.20
CA CYS A 113 -2.76 -9.56 -2.44
C CYS A 113 -1.76 -10.36 -3.26
N ASN A 114 -1.32 -9.83 -4.39
CA ASN A 114 -0.36 -10.51 -5.26
C ASN A 114 1.08 -10.28 -4.80
N LYS A 115 1.98 -11.15 -5.22
CA LYS A 115 3.41 -11.02 -4.96
C LYS A 115 3.94 -9.66 -5.42
N GLY A 116 4.60 -8.97 -4.50
CA GLY A 116 5.15 -7.63 -4.75
C GLY A 116 4.20 -6.47 -4.49
N GLU A 117 2.98 -6.74 -4.06
CA GLU A 117 1.99 -5.74 -3.71
C GLU A 117 1.93 -5.46 -2.21
N VAL A 118 1.57 -4.23 -1.88
CA VAL A 118 1.09 -3.81 -0.57
C VAL A 118 -0.40 -3.50 -0.71
N CYS A 119 -1.22 -4.20 0.03
CA CYS A 119 -2.68 -4.12 -0.07
C CYS A 119 -3.27 -3.50 1.19
N LEU A 120 -4.30 -2.67 1.00
CA LEU A 120 -5.05 -2.07 2.09
C LEU A 120 -6.50 -2.52 2.01
N HIS A 121 -7.04 -2.93 3.15
CA HIS A 121 -8.47 -3.16 3.34
C HIS A 121 -8.88 -2.72 4.74
N PHE A 122 -10.15 -2.78 5.06
CA PHE A 122 -10.66 -2.45 6.38
C PHE A 122 -11.34 -3.65 7.03
N GLU A 123 -11.41 -3.61 8.35
CA GLU A 123 -12.21 -4.50 9.17
C GLU A 123 -13.14 -3.66 10.05
N THR A 124 -14.31 -4.17 10.35
CA THR A 124 -15.34 -3.46 11.13
C THR A 124 -15.43 -3.93 12.60
N SER A 125 -14.74 -5.00 12.96
CA SER A 125 -14.76 -5.56 14.32
C SER A 125 -13.41 -6.17 14.71
N PRO A 126 -12.52 -5.45 15.38
CA PRO A 126 -12.58 -4.00 15.66
C PRO A 126 -12.40 -3.15 14.39
N VAL A 127 -12.88 -1.91 14.44
CA VAL A 127 -12.70 -0.99 13.31
C VAL A 127 -11.23 -0.71 13.09
N SER A 128 -10.72 -1.09 11.92
CA SER A 128 -9.29 -1.00 11.62
C SER A 128 -9.00 -0.92 10.13
N ILE A 129 -7.88 -0.29 9.80
CA ILE A 129 -7.27 -0.40 8.48
C ILE A 129 -6.19 -1.48 8.55
N VAL A 130 -6.30 -2.46 7.69
CA VAL A 130 -5.32 -3.55 7.58
C VAL A 130 -4.40 -3.28 6.40
N VAL A 131 -3.11 -3.23 6.67
CA VAL A 131 -2.07 -3.14 5.65
C VAL A 131 -1.38 -4.50 5.58
N SER A 132 -1.37 -5.10 4.41
CA SER A 132 -0.70 -6.38 4.14
C SER A 132 0.29 -6.25 2.98
N ALA A 133 1.34 -7.06 2.96
CA ALA A 133 2.27 -7.11 1.86
C ALA A 133 2.64 -8.55 1.52
N LYS A 134 2.41 -8.96 0.29
CA LYS A 134 2.84 -10.25 -0.25
C LYS A 134 4.27 -10.11 -0.77
N VAL A 135 5.24 -10.37 0.12
CA VAL A 135 6.68 -10.20 -0.19
C VAL A 135 7.18 -11.31 -1.09
N ASP A 136 6.77 -12.56 -0.81
CA ASP A 136 7.05 -13.77 -1.59
C ASP A 136 5.86 -14.72 -1.51
N ASP A 137 5.95 -15.86 -2.18
CA ASP A 137 4.87 -16.85 -2.20
C ASP A 137 4.57 -17.37 -0.78
N ASP A 138 5.59 -17.48 0.07
CA ASP A 138 5.50 -17.95 1.46
C ASP A 138 5.60 -16.82 2.50
N GLU A 139 5.77 -15.56 2.08
CA GLU A 139 5.96 -14.44 3.00
C GLU A 139 4.87 -13.39 2.85
N LEU A 140 3.92 -13.36 3.81
CA LEU A 140 2.86 -12.36 3.94
C LEU A 140 3.06 -11.58 5.24
N LEU A 141 3.20 -10.26 5.13
CA LEU A 141 3.25 -9.34 6.26
C LEU A 141 1.87 -8.72 6.47
N ILE A 142 1.44 -8.59 7.72
CA ILE A 142 0.14 -7.98 8.07
C ILE A 142 0.32 -7.05 9.26
N ASN A 143 -0.29 -5.87 9.20
CA ASN A 143 -0.39 -4.92 10.31
C ASN A 143 -1.81 -4.34 10.35
N LYS A 144 -2.36 -4.20 11.56
CA LYS A 144 -3.67 -3.56 11.80
C LYS A 144 -3.47 -2.21 12.48
N ILE A 145 -4.14 -1.21 11.97
CA ILE A 145 -4.18 0.15 12.50
C ILE A 145 -5.60 0.37 13.01
N LEU A 146 -5.78 0.38 14.33
CA LEU A 146 -7.07 0.61 14.95
C LEU A 146 -7.51 2.06 14.72
N LEU A 147 -8.80 2.25 14.52
CA LEU A 147 -9.47 3.55 14.50
C LEU A 147 -10.28 3.63 15.79
N GLU A 148 -9.90 4.54 16.68
CA GLU A 148 -10.57 4.77 17.96
C GLU A 148 -11.72 5.76 17.81
#